data_dcbc7b5bedceed617b5ae42da3c21bcc
#
_entry.id   dcbc7b5bedceed617b5ae42da3c21bcc
#
_cell.length_a   1.000
_cell.length_b   1.000
_cell.length_c   1.000
_cell.angle_alpha   90.00
_cell.angle_beta   90.00
_cell.angle_gamma   90.00
#
_symmetry.space_group_name_H-M   'P 1'
#
loop_
_entity.id
_entity.type
_entity.pdbx_description
1 polymer ?
#
loop_
_entity_poly.entity_id
_entity_poly.type
_entity_poly.pdbx_seq_one_letter_code
_entity_poly.pdbx_strand_id
1 'polypeptide(L)'
;LEFRRVLFRSGLAFDGDADRVFLVDEQGQGLSGSTTTAIIAAAMLREHPGATLIHNLIVSKAVPEVIAEGGGVAVRTRVGHSYIKAVMAEHDALFGGEHSAHYYFADNYRADSGLIAAMVVLAEMSRSGQPLSELRQPFERYAASGEINSVVADPIGTMARVEEAYMGADRDHLDGLTVDLGDWWFNLRSSNTEPLLRLNLEAADDE
;
A
#
# COMPACT_ATOMS: atom_id res chain seq x y z
N LEU A 1 5.97 -41.80 -4.52
CA LEU A 1 4.96 -40.74 -4.66
C LEU A 1 5.65 -39.40 -4.56
N GLU A 2 6.03 -38.86 -5.74
CA GLU A 2 6.74 -37.59 -5.86
C GLU A 2 5.80 -36.37 -5.88
N PHE A 3 4.96 -36.23 -4.87
CA PHE A 3 4.18 -35.00 -4.68
C PHE A 3 4.99 -33.83 -4.08
N ARG A 4 6.31 -33.98 -3.90
CA ARG A 4 7.21 -32.96 -3.34
C ARG A 4 7.78 -31.98 -4.35
N ARG A 5 7.29 -31.94 -5.59
CA ARG A 5 7.72 -31.00 -6.63
C ARG A 5 6.57 -30.29 -7.35
N VAL A 6 5.42 -30.14 -6.74
CA VAL A 6 4.57 -29.03 -7.11
C VAL A 6 5.22 -27.82 -6.45
N LEU A 7 6.05 -27.14 -7.20
CA LEU A 7 6.62 -25.85 -6.83
C LEU A 7 5.44 -24.88 -6.70
N PHE A 8 4.96 -24.67 -5.48
CA PHE A 8 4.13 -23.54 -5.18
C PHE A 8 4.95 -22.31 -5.54
N ARG A 9 4.53 -21.59 -6.58
CA ARG A 9 5.23 -20.39 -7.05
C ARG A 9 4.79 -19.15 -6.29
N SER A 10 3.68 -19.22 -5.57
CA SER A 10 3.13 -18.17 -4.72
C SER A 10 2.03 -18.73 -3.82
N GLY A 11 1.84 -18.12 -2.67
CA GLY A 11 0.70 -18.32 -1.79
C GLY A 11 -0.26 -17.12 -1.88
N LEU A 12 -1.55 -17.38 -1.71
CA LEU A 12 -2.60 -16.36 -1.66
C LEU A 12 -3.36 -16.54 -0.34
N ALA A 13 -3.32 -15.55 0.53
CA ALA A 13 -4.06 -15.54 1.78
C ALA A 13 -5.18 -14.49 1.69
N PHE A 14 -6.42 -14.97 1.63
CA PHE A 14 -7.61 -14.13 1.62
C PHE A 14 -8.16 -14.01 3.04
N ASP A 15 -8.81 -12.89 3.35
CA ASP A 15 -9.61 -12.76 4.55
C ASP A 15 -11.02 -13.38 4.39
N GLY A 16 -11.92 -13.15 5.37
CA GLY A 16 -13.18 -13.89 5.48
C GLY A 16 -14.16 -13.69 4.33
N ASP A 17 -14.15 -12.55 3.66
CA ASP A 17 -15.01 -12.18 2.52
C ASP A 17 -14.24 -11.97 1.22
N ALA A 18 -12.91 -12.19 1.26
CA ALA A 18 -11.99 -12.14 0.13
C ALA A 18 -11.92 -10.76 -0.56
N ASP A 19 -12.23 -9.69 0.14
CA ASP A 19 -12.00 -8.32 -0.32
C ASP A 19 -10.51 -7.93 -0.25
N ARG A 20 -9.73 -8.62 0.61
CA ARG A 20 -8.27 -8.49 0.73
C ARG A 20 -7.55 -9.75 0.27
N VAL A 21 -6.32 -9.56 -0.21
CA VAL A 21 -5.37 -10.64 -0.45
C VAL A 21 -3.97 -10.23 -0.01
N PHE A 22 -3.31 -11.10 0.73
CA PHE A 22 -1.88 -11.05 0.98
C PHE A 22 -1.19 -12.12 0.15
N LEU A 23 -0.16 -11.73 -0.56
CA LEU A 23 0.64 -12.61 -1.40
C LEU A 23 1.84 -13.13 -0.60
N VAL A 24 2.20 -14.38 -0.84
CA VAL A 24 3.39 -15.02 -0.24
C VAL A 24 4.22 -15.58 -1.39
N ASP A 25 5.50 -15.27 -1.42
CA ASP A 25 6.40 -15.76 -2.47
C ASP A 25 6.78 -17.24 -2.27
N GLU A 26 7.52 -17.80 -3.21
CA GLU A 26 7.98 -19.19 -3.18
C GLU A 26 9.02 -19.48 -2.09
N GLN A 27 9.53 -18.43 -1.43
CA GLN A 27 10.45 -18.51 -0.29
C GLN A 27 9.71 -18.43 1.05
N GLY A 28 8.36 -18.25 1.00
CA GLY A 28 7.52 -18.13 2.19
C GLY A 28 7.49 -16.73 2.79
N GLN A 29 7.96 -15.71 2.03
CA GLN A 29 7.93 -14.31 2.48
C GLN A 29 6.66 -13.62 2.01
N GLY A 30 5.95 -12.98 2.95
CA GLY A 30 4.76 -12.18 2.65
C GLY A 30 5.11 -10.88 1.93
N LEU A 31 4.25 -10.46 0.98
CA LEU A 31 4.32 -9.13 0.39
C LEU A 31 3.46 -8.16 1.20
N SER A 32 3.95 -6.94 1.36
CA SER A 32 3.14 -5.86 1.94
C SER A 32 2.00 -5.46 0.99
N GLY A 33 0.95 -4.84 1.55
CA GLY A 33 -0.10 -4.24 0.73
C GLY A 33 0.45 -3.14 -0.20
N SER A 34 1.48 -2.41 0.25
CA SER A 34 2.17 -1.40 -0.57
C SER A 34 2.90 -2.02 -1.76
N THR A 35 3.68 -3.09 -1.55
CA THR A 35 4.39 -3.81 -2.62
C THR A 35 3.40 -4.35 -3.65
N THR A 36 2.32 -4.97 -3.19
CA THR A 36 1.27 -5.48 -4.08
C THR A 36 0.58 -4.36 -4.85
N THR A 37 0.27 -3.23 -4.20
CA THR A 37 -0.28 -2.03 -4.85
C THR A 37 0.64 -1.53 -5.96
N ALA A 38 1.95 -1.45 -5.71
CA ALA A 38 2.93 -1.00 -6.69
C ALA A 38 3.02 -1.94 -7.91
N ILE A 39 3.02 -3.27 -7.68
CA ILE A 39 3.00 -4.28 -8.76
C ILE A 39 1.76 -4.12 -9.64
N ILE A 40 0.57 -3.99 -9.02
CA ILE A 40 -0.68 -3.81 -9.76
C ILE A 40 -0.68 -2.48 -10.52
N ALA A 41 -0.23 -1.39 -9.88
CA ALA A 41 -0.12 -0.08 -10.51
C ALA A 41 0.75 -0.12 -11.76
N ALA A 42 1.95 -0.72 -11.67
CA ALA A 42 2.85 -0.88 -12.81
C ALA A 42 2.22 -1.73 -13.94
N ALA A 43 1.51 -2.80 -13.57
CA ALA A 43 0.81 -3.65 -14.55
C ALA A 43 -0.28 -2.87 -15.29
N MET A 44 -1.11 -2.13 -14.58
CA MET A 44 -2.22 -1.37 -15.16
C MET A 44 -1.75 -0.20 -16.02
N LEU A 45 -0.69 0.51 -15.62
CA LEU A 45 -0.15 1.64 -16.37
C LEU A 45 0.50 1.24 -17.71
N ARG A 46 0.98 0.00 -17.84
CA ARG A 46 1.44 -0.51 -19.15
C ARG A 46 0.30 -0.61 -20.16
N GLU A 47 -0.90 -0.97 -19.70
CA GLU A 47 -2.08 -1.09 -20.57
C GLU A 47 -2.83 0.23 -20.71
N HIS A 48 -2.73 1.10 -19.70
CA HIS A 48 -3.43 2.39 -19.62
C HIS A 48 -2.47 3.53 -19.26
N PRO A 49 -1.54 3.92 -20.15
CA PRO A 49 -0.62 5.04 -19.90
C PRO A 49 -1.38 6.33 -19.60
N GLY A 50 -0.93 7.07 -18.59
CA GLY A 50 -1.55 8.32 -18.19
C GLY A 50 -2.75 8.17 -17.24
N ALA A 51 -3.14 6.96 -16.88
CA ALA A 51 -4.27 6.73 -15.96
C ALA A 51 -4.01 7.32 -14.57
N THR A 52 -5.08 7.76 -13.91
CA THR A 52 -5.06 8.15 -12.50
C THR A 52 -5.21 6.94 -11.62
N LEU A 53 -4.33 6.80 -10.64
CA LEU A 53 -4.36 5.74 -9.62
C LEU A 53 -4.37 6.35 -8.23
N ILE A 54 -5.17 5.78 -7.34
CA ILE A 54 -5.34 6.26 -5.97
C ILE A 54 -4.52 5.40 -5.02
N HIS A 55 -3.95 6.04 -4.00
CA HIS A 55 -3.34 5.31 -2.88
C HIS A 55 -3.63 6.02 -1.55
N ASN A 56 -3.70 5.26 -0.46
CA ASN A 56 -3.82 5.90 0.84
C ASN A 56 -2.47 6.47 1.31
N LEU A 57 -2.52 7.33 2.32
CA LEU A 57 -1.35 8.08 2.77
C LEU A 57 -0.28 7.26 3.50
N ILE A 58 -0.60 6.03 3.92
CA ILE A 58 0.32 5.14 4.65
C ILE A 58 0.93 4.03 3.78
N VAL A 59 0.71 4.04 2.47
CA VAL A 59 1.49 3.17 1.57
C VAL A 59 2.92 3.69 1.46
N SER A 60 3.83 2.79 1.07
CA SER A 60 5.22 3.14 0.77
C SER A 60 5.34 4.27 -0.26
N LYS A 61 6.36 5.12 -0.11
CA LYS A 61 6.77 6.10 -1.15
C LYS A 61 7.03 5.44 -2.51
N ALA A 62 7.39 4.17 -2.54
CA ALA A 62 7.55 3.41 -3.78
C ALA A 62 6.26 3.41 -4.65
N VAL A 63 5.07 3.47 -4.04
CA VAL A 63 3.80 3.44 -4.79
C VAL A 63 3.63 4.66 -5.70
N PRO A 64 3.62 5.91 -5.19
CA PRO A 64 3.54 7.09 -6.06
C PRO A 64 4.71 7.22 -7.02
N GLU A 65 5.92 6.78 -6.66
CA GLU A 65 7.08 6.78 -7.56
C GLU A 65 6.84 5.84 -8.75
N VAL A 66 6.42 4.60 -8.50
CA VAL A 66 6.10 3.62 -9.55
C VAL A 66 4.97 4.14 -10.46
N ILE A 67 3.97 4.82 -9.90
CA ILE A 67 2.91 5.43 -10.69
C ILE A 67 3.48 6.52 -11.61
N ALA A 68 4.34 7.39 -11.09
CA ALA A 68 4.98 8.44 -11.89
C ALA A 68 5.93 7.88 -12.95
N GLU A 69 6.75 6.88 -12.62
CA GLU A 69 7.64 6.17 -13.55
C GLU A 69 6.85 5.50 -14.69
N GLY A 70 5.66 4.97 -14.39
CA GLY A 70 4.73 4.41 -15.37
C GLY A 70 3.97 5.46 -16.19
N GLY A 71 4.24 6.76 -15.97
CA GLY A 71 3.57 7.88 -16.65
C GLY A 71 2.14 8.12 -16.20
N GLY A 72 1.73 7.57 -15.05
CA GLY A 72 0.41 7.76 -14.44
C GLY A 72 0.34 8.99 -13.54
N VAL A 73 -0.85 9.26 -13.03
CA VAL A 73 -1.13 10.31 -12.04
C VAL A 73 -1.45 9.67 -10.70
N ALA A 74 -0.61 9.91 -9.70
CA ALA A 74 -0.84 9.44 -8.34
C ALA A 74 -1.70 10.44 -7.57
N VAL A 75 -2.79 9.97 -6.96
CA VAL A 75 -3.64 10.78 -6.09
C VAL A 75 -3.70 10.14 -4.70
N ARG A 76 -3.27 10.90 -3.69
CA ARG A 76 -3.20 10.47 -2.30
C ARG A 76 -4.52 10.73 -1.58
N THR A 77 -4.97 9.78 -0.75
CA THR A 77 -6.20 9.91 0.04
C THR A 77 -6.01 9.48 1.50
N ARG A 78 -7.00 9.77 2.32
CA ARG A 78 -7.11 9.27 3.70
C ARG A 78 -7.25 7.75 3.71
N VAL A 79 -6.95 7.14 4.87
CA VAL A 79 -7.20 5.71 5.10
C VAL A 79 -8.70 5.44 5.21
N GLY A 80 -9.17 4.43 4.49
CA GLY A 80 -10.53 3.91 4.59
C GLY A 80 -11.26 3.81 3.25
N HIS A 81 -11.97 2.71 3.08
CA HIS A 81 -12.61 2.30 1.82
C HIS A 81 -13.62 3.32 1.28
N SER A 82 -14.34 4.05 2.13
CA SER A 82 -15.29 5.07 1.69
C SER A 82 -14.58 6.27 1.06
N TYR A 83 -13.43 6.67 1.59
CA TYR A 83 -12.65 7.78 1.04
C TYR A 83 -12.04 7.43 -0.31
N ILE A 84 -11.42 6.24 -0.41
CA ILE A 84 -10.76 5.84 -1.64
C ILE A 84 -11.77 5.70 -2.80
N LYS A 85 -12.94 5.11 -2.55
CA LYS A 85 -14.03 4.99 -3.55
C LYS A 85 -14.55 6.35 -4.03
N ALA A 86 -14.68 7.32 -3.10
CA ALA A 86 -15.12 8.67 -3.44
C ALA A 86 -14.07 9.40 -4.31
N VAL A 87 -12.79 9.34 -3.93
CA VAL A 87 -11.68 9.96 -4.67
C VAL A 87 -11.50 9.28 -6.03
N MET A 88 -11.65 7.95 -6.12
CA MET A 88 -11.67 7.24 -7.41
C MET A 88 -12.77 7.77 -8.35
N ALA A 89 -13.96 8.04 -7.81
CA ALA A 89 -15.06 8.57 -8.61
C ALA A 89 -14.81 10.02 -9.05
N GLU A 90 -14.25 10.86 -8.18
CA GLU A 90 -13.93 12.26 -8.45
C GLU A 90 -12.86 12.42 -9.53
N HIS A 91 -11.86 11.55 -9.52
CA HIS A 91 -10.71 11.62 -10.44
C HIS A 91 -10.81 10.66 -11.63
N ASP A 92 -11.94 9.97 -11.79
CA ASP A 92 -12.10 8.89 -12.79
C ASP A 92 -10.94 7.89 -12.78
N ALA A 93 -10.51 7.52 -11.56
CA ALA A 93 -9.33 6.71 -11.36
C ALA A 93 -9.59 5.24 -11.70
N LEU A 94 -8.61 4.63 -12.35
CA LEU A 94 -8.67 3.25 -12.82
C LEU A 94 -8.54 2.23 -11.68
N PHE A 95 -7.69 2.54 -10.70
CA PHE A 95 -7.31 1.65 -9.60
C PHE A 95 -7.08 2.45 -8.33
N GLY A 96 -7.29 1.80 -7.19
CA GLY A 96 -6.91 2.28 -5.87
C GLY A 96 -6.30 1.18 -5.02
N GLY A 97 -5.28 1.51 -4.22
CA GLY A 97 -4.64 0.54 -3.33
C GLY A 97 -4.41 1.09 -1.93
N GLU A 98 -4.52 0.22 -0.93
CA GLU A 98 -4.26 0.55 0.46
C GLU A 98 -3.15 -0.33 1.05
N HIS A 99 -2.46 0.20 2.04
CA HIS A 99 -1.50 -0.57 2.83
C HIS A 99 -2.13 -1.79 3.52
N SER A 100 -3.41 -1.71 3.83
CA SER A 100 -4.23 -2.78 4.44
C SER A 100 -4.60 -3.92 3.50
N ALA A 101 -4.08 -3.92 2.25
CA ALA A 101 -4.33 -4.92 1.21
C ALA A 101 -5.76 -4.93 0.66
N HIS A 102 -6.45 -3.77 0.65
CA HIS A 102 -7.63 -3.56 -0.18
C HIS A 102 -7.21 -2.97 -1.52
N TYR A 103 -7.77 -3.51 -2.61
CA TYR A 103 -7.44 -3.14 -3.98
C TYR A 103 -8.72 -2.92 -4.77
N TYR A 104 -8.93 -1.68 -5.21
CA TYR A 104 -10.17 -1.19 -5.83
C TYR A 104 -9.99 -1.05 -7.33
N PHE A 105 -10.97 -1.49 -8.10
CA PHE A 105 -10.91 -1.49 -9.57
C PHE A 105 -12.12 -0.76 -10.16
N ALA A 106 -11.88 0.17 -11.10
CA ALA A 106 -12.94 0.89 -11.78
C ALA A 106 -13.94 -0.06 -12.45
N ASP A 107 -13.44 -1.08 -13.14
CA ASP A 107 -14.25 -2.09 -13.84
C ASP A 107 -15.03 -3.02 -12.89
N ASN A 108 -14.69 -3.01 -11.60
CA ASN A 108 -15.45 -3.67 -10.54
C ASN A 108 -16.30 -2.67 -9.74
N TYR A 109 -16.92 -1.70 -10.41
CA TYR A 109 -17.76 -0.67 -9.77
C TYR A 109 -17.02 0.13 -8.67
N ARG A 110 -15.70 0.27 -8.77
CA ARG A 110 -14.82 0.83 -7.74
C ARG A 110 -14.88 0.06 -6.40
N ALA A 111 -15.34 -1.19 -6.44
CA ALA A 111 -15.28 -2.08 -5.29
C ALA A 111 -13.90 -2.73 -5.17
N ASP A 112 -13.52 -3.03 -3.96
CA ASP A 112 -12.33 -3.80 -3.64
C ASP A 112 -12.54 -5.29 -3.97
N SER A 113 -11.45 -5.95 -4.36
CA SER A 113 -11.44 -7.38 -4.64
C SER A 113 -10.03 -7.94 -4.53
N GLY A 114 -9.81 -8.77 -3.52
CA GLY A 114 -8.59 -9.55 -3.39
C GLY A 114 -8.42 -10.56 -4.53
N LEU A 115 -9.52 -11.10 -5.05
CA LEU A 115 -9.48 -12.04 -6.17
C LEU A 115 -8.97 -11.39 -7.46
N ILE A 116 -9.45 -10.19 -7.82
CA ILE A 116 -8.97 -9.46 -9.00
C ILE A 116 -7.51 -9.08 -8.81
N ALA A 117 -7.13 -8.59 -7.63
CA ALA A 117 -5.74 -8.25 -7.31
C ALA A 117 -4.81 -9.47 -7.48
N ALA A 118 -5.20 -10.62 -6.94
CA ALA A 118 -4.45 -11.86 -7.11
C ALA A 118 -4.28 -12.23 -8.59
N MET A 119 -5.34 -12.14 -9.39
CA MET A 119 -5.29 -12.46 -10.83
C MET A 119 -4.38 -11.51 -11.60
N VAL A 120 -4.37 -10.21 -11.29
CA VAL A 120 -3.47 -9.24 -11.92
C VAL A 120 -2.00 -9.59 -11.62
N VAL A 121 -1.67 -9.89 -10.35
CA VAL A 121 -0.29 -10.26 -9.99
C VAL A 121 0.14 -11.60 -10.63
N LEU A 122 -0.75 -12.59 -10.65
CA LEU A 122 -0.46 -13.88 -11.32
C LEU A 122 -0.27 -13.71 -12.84
N ALA A 123 -1.05 -12.83 -13.47
CA ALA A 123 -0.85 -12.48 -14.89
C ALA A 123 0.51 -11.82 -15.11
N GLU A 124 0.92 -10.92 -14.19
CA GLU A 124 2.22 -10.25 -14.26
C GLU A 124 3.39 -11.23 -14.09
N MET A 125 3.31 -12.16 -13.14
CA MET A 125 4.27 -13.26 -12.99
C MET A 125 4.36 -14.12 -14.27
N SER A 126 3.21 -14.43 -14.88
CA SER A 126 3.15 -15.19 -16.14
C SER A 126 3.77 -14.42 -17.29
N ARG A 127 3.52 -13.13 -17.39
CA ARG A 127 4.06 -12.25 -18.44
C ARG A 127 5.57 -12.08 -18.34
N SER A 128 6.08 -11.84 -17.12
CA SER A 128 7.52 -11.63 -16.87
C SER A 128 8.31 -12.93 -16.88
N GLY A 129 7.66 -14.05 -16.57
CA GLY A 129 8.32 -15.34 -16.34
C GLY A 129 9.11 -15.41 -15.03
N GLN A 130 9.05 -14.36 -14.20
CA GLN A 130 9.77 -14.27 -12.93
C GLN A 130 8.98 -14.92 -11.79
N PRO A 131 9.66 -15.53 -10.80
CA PRO A 131 9.04 -15.88 -9.53
C PRO A 131 8.66 -14.62 -8.76
N LEU A 132 7.75 -14.74 -7.78
CA LEU A 132 7.24 -13.59 -7.05
C LEU A 132 8.32 -12.90 -6.21
N SER A 133 9.31 -13.67 -5.69
CA SER A 133 10.45 -13.13 -4.95
C SER A 133 11.35 -12.20 -5.78
N GLU A 134 11.41 -12.39 -7.09
CA GLU A 134 12.15 -11.51 -8.00
C GLU A 134 11.28 -10.35 -8.47
N LEU A 135 10.00 -10.63 -8.80
CA LEU A 135 9.04 -9.64 -9.28
C LEU A 135 8.83 -8.50 -8.27
N ARG A 136 8.90 -8.80 -6.96
CA ARG A 136 8.68 -7.80 -5.88
C ARG A 136 9.83 -6.80 -5.71
N GLN A 137 11.08 -7.22 -6.00
CA GLN A 137 12.29 -6.45 -5.64
C GLN A 137 12.30 -5.00 -6.12
N PRO A 138 11.92 -4.65 -7.36
CA PRO A 138 11.91 -3.25 -7.81
C PRO A 138 10.94 -2.35 -7.05
N PHE A 139 10.00 -2.92 -6.30
CA PHE A 139 8.94 -2.23 -5.58
C PHE A 139 9.20 -2.13 -4.07
N GLU A 140 10.21 -2.83 -3.56
CA GLU A 140 10.64 -2.81 -2.15
C GLU A 140 11.88 -1.94 -1.99
N ARG A 141 11.67 -0.62 -2.10
CA ARG A 141 12.73 0.40 -2.15
C ARG A 141 13.09 0.95 -0.77
N TYR A 142 12.25 0.69 0.22
CA TYR A 142 12.29 1.34 1.53
C TYR A 142 12.12 0.32 2.65
N ALA A 143 12.75 0.59 3.77
CA ALA A 143 12.55 -0.14 5.02
C ALA A 143 11.32 0.42 5.75
N ALA A 144 10.39 -0.44 6.13
CA ALA A 144 9.15 -0.05 6.79
C ALA A 144 9.03 -0.69 8.17
N SER A 145 8.58 0.10 9.16
CA SER A 145 8.34 -0.39 10.53
C SER A 145 7.13 -1.33 10.66
N GLY A 146 6.27 -1.38 9.65
CA GLY A 146 4.91 -1.86 9.83
C GLY A 146 4.08 -0.90 10.69
N GLU A 147 2.84 -1.26 11.03
CA GLU A 147 1.99 -0.46 11.92
C GLU A 147 2.32 -0.76 13.39
N ILE A 148 2.78 0.27 14.12
CA ILE A 148 3.06 0.21 15.55
C ILE A 148 1.89 0.84 16.32
N ASN A 149 1.24 0.08 17.16
CA ASN A 149 0.10 0.51 17.96
C ASN A 149 0.52 0.82 19.40
N SER A 150 0.18 2.02 19.88
CA SER A 150 0.49 2.47 21.25
C SER A 150 -0.78 2.94 21.95
N VAL A 151 -1.03 2.42 23.16
CA VAL A 151 -2.10 2.92 24.03
C VAL A 151 -1.62 4.21 24.68
N VAL A 152 -2.32 5.30 24.46
CA VAL A 152 -1.99 6.61 25.03
C VAL A 152 -3.23 7.25 25.64
N ALA A 153 -3.05 7.93 26.78
CA ALA A 153 -4.16 8.59 27.48
C ALA A 153 -4.71 9.81 26.72
N ASP A 154 -3.85 10.49 25.98
CA ASP A 154 -4.19 11.69 25.21
C ASP A 154 -3.55 11.61 23.81
N PRO A 155 -4.21 10.99 22.83
CA PRO A 155 -3.71 10.88 21.47
C PRO A 155 -3.50 12.23 20.80
N ILE A 156 -4.42 13.19 20.99
CA ILE A 156 -4.36 14.51 20.36
C ILE A 156 -3.19 15.31 20.92
N GLY A 157 -3.07 15.42 22.24
CA GLY A 157 -1.95 16.12 22.85
C GLY A 157 -0.60 15.43 22.60
N THR A 158 -0.59 14.11 22.41
CA THR A 158 0.64 13.39 22.02
C THR A 158 1.06 13.75 20.60
N MET A 159 0.13 13.77 19.64
CA MET A 159 0.41 14.22 18.26
C MET A 159 0.90 15.66 18.23
N ALA A 160 0.27 16.57 19.00
CA ALA A 160 0.69 17.97 19.07
C ALA A 160 2.14 18.14 19.58
N ARG A 161 2.54 17.36 20.61
CA ARG A 161 3.94 17.37 21.10
C ARG A 161 4.93 16.82 20.07
N VAL A 162 4.53 15.78 19.32
CA VAL A 162 5.35 15.25 18.24
C VAL A 162 5.48 16.29 17.13
N GLU A 163 4.39 16.92 16.73
CA GLU A 163 4.40 18.00 15.74
C GLU A 163 5.31 19.16 16.13
N GLU A 164 5.29 19.56 17.39
CA GLU A 164 6.18 20.60 17.91
C GLU A 164 7.66 20.19 17.81
N ALA A 165 7.98 18.92 18.09
CA ALA A 165 9.34 18.42 17.99
C ALA A 165 9.89 18.41 16.54
N TYR A 166 9.00 18.35 15.54
CA TYR A 166 9.37 18.31 14.12
C TYR A 166 8.94 19.58 13.35
N MET A 167 8.91 20.74 14.00
CA MET A 167 8.48 22.01 13.37
C MET A 167 9.27 22.41 12.11
N GLY A 168 10.50 21.92 11.95
CA GLY A 168 11.34 22.19 10.78
C GLY A 168 11.17 21.25 9.59
N ALA A 169 10.33 20.22 9.70
CA ALA A 169 10.08 19.23 8.65
C ALA A 169 8.82 19.58 7.85
N ASP A 170 8.68 18.97 6.67
CA ASP A 170 7.44 19.01 5.91
C ASP A 170 6.36 18.22 6.63
N ARG A 171 5.18 18.79 6.77
CA ARG A 171 4.06 18.22 7.55
C ARG A 171 2.76 18.36 6.81
N ASP A 172 1.89 17.36 6.94
CA ASP A 172 0.51 17.47 6.51
C ASP A 172 -0.46 16.79 7.49
N HIS A 173 -1.73 17.14 7.38
CA HIS A 173 -2.80 16.68 8.26
C HIS A 173 -3.95 16.02 7.47
N LEU A 174 -3.65 15.39 6.35
CA LEU A 174 -4.66 14.70 5.54
C LEU A 174 -5.41 13.63 6.36
N ASP A 175 -4.66 12.84 7.17
CA ASP A 175 -5.23 11.89 8.14
C ASP A 175 -4.24 11.70 9.29
N GLY A 176 -4.48 12.36 10.43
CA GLY A 176 -3.51 12.48 11.51
C GLY A 176 -2.38 13.44 11.18
N LEU A 177 -1.18 13.15 11.64
CA LEU A 177 0.04 13.92 11.40
C LEU A 177 1.00 13.09 10.52
N THR A 178 1.28 13.54 9.33
CA THR A 178 2.41 13.04 8.52
C THR A 178 3.57 14.02 8.65
N VAL A 179 4.78 13.49 8.88
CA VAL A 179 6.03 14.22 8.90
C VAL A 179 6.97 13.61 7.89
N ASP A 180 7.50 14.42 6.97
CA ASP A 180 8.48 14.00 5.96
C ASP A 180 9.80 14.72 6.21
N LEU A 181 10.87 13.94 6.38
CA LEU A 181 12.23 14.41 6.62
C LEU A 181 13.16 14.15 5.41
N GLY A 182 12.58 13.73 4.28
CA GLY A 182 13.32 13.38 3.06
C GLY A 182 13.69 11.90 3.03
N ASP A 183 14.74 11.51 3.75
CA ASP A 183 15.23 10.12 3.78
C ASP A 183 14.30 9.16 4.54
N TRP A 184 13.47 9.69 5.42
CA TRP A 184 12.46 8.94 6.13
C TRP A 184 11.22 9.79 6.41
N TRP A 185 10.08 9.13 6.62
CA TRP A 185 8.83 9.77 6.96
C TRP A 185 8.03 8.90 7.94
N PHE A 186 7.09 9.51 8.63
CA PHE A 186 6.12 8.78 9.42
C PHE A 186 4.74 9.42 9.35
N ASN A 187 3.72 8.59 9.58
CA ASN A 187 2.37 9.02 9.86
C ASN A 187 1.95 8.56 11.26
N LEU A 188 1.40 9.48 12.01
CA LEU A 188 0.87 9.25 13.35
C LEU A 188 -0.61 9.61 13.36
N ARG A 189 -1.49 8.65 13.61
CA ARG A 189 -2.94 8.85 13.58
C ARG A 189 -3.64 8.15 14.73
N SER A 190 -4.76 8.73 15.21
CA SER A 190 -5.63 8.08 16.18
C SER A 190 -6.40 6.95 15.51
N SER A 191 -6.61 5.85 16.24
CA SER A 191 -7.64 4.88 15.85
C SER A 191 -9.02 5.50 16.03
N ASN A 192 -9.94 5.22 15.10
CA ASN A 192 -11.33 5.68 15.20
C ASN A 192 -12.17 4.83 16.18
N THR A 193 -11.71 3.63 16.52
CA THR A 193 -12.47 2.64 17.27
C THR A 193 -11.85 2.27 18.62
N GLU A 194 -10.57 2.56 18.82
CA GLU A 194 -9.81 2.15 20.00
C GLU A 194 -8.97 3.32 20.52
N PRO A 195 -8.63 3.36 21.83
CA PRO A 195 -7.75 4.41 22.39
C PRO A 195 -6.29 4.15 22.03
N LEU A 196 -6.00 4.05 20.73
CA LEU A 196 -4.70 3.75 20.17
C LEU A 196 -4.20 4.90 19.30
N LEU A 197 -2.90 5.13 19.38
CA LEU A 197 -2.14 5.91 18.42
C LEU A 197 -1.37 4.94 17.51
N ARG A 198 -1.57 5.08 16.21
CA ARG A 198 -0.97 4.23 15.18
C ARG A 198 0.16 4.97 14.51
N LEU A 199 1.34 4.37 14.52
CA LEU A 199 2.52 4.87 13.83
C LEU A 199 2.85 3.96 12.66
N ASN A 200 3.04 4.55 11.49
CA ASN A 200 3.67 3.93 10.33
C ASN A 200 4.89 4.77 9.97
N LEU A 201 6.04 4.13 9.85
CA LEU A 201 7.31 4.77 9.50
C LEU A 201 7.96 4.03 8.35
N GLU A 202 8.61 4.77 7.48
CA GLU A 202 9.40 4.24 6.37
C GLU A 202 10.68 5.08 6.19
N ALA A 203 11.78 4.41 5.88
CA ALA A 203 13.09 5.02 5.66
C ALA A 203 13.76 4.48 4.39
N ALA A 204 14.74 5.22 3.86
CA ALA A 204 15.49 4.84 2.67
C ALA A 204 16.37 3.60 2.89
N ASP A 205 16.78 3.35 4.15
CA ASP A 205 17.55 2.19 4.58
C ASP A 205 17.16 1.75 6.00
N ASP A 206 17.77 0.67 6.48
CA ASP A 206 17.49 0.05 7.78
C ASP A 206 18.27 0.68 8.96
N GLU A 207 19.09 1.72 8.76
CA GLU A 207 19.94 2.36 9.78
C GLU A 207 19.27 3.44 10.61
#